data_3957ee4081951b03cd7ecd4624e86169
#
_entry.id   3957ee4081951b03cd7ecd4624e86169
#
_cell.length_a   1.000
_cell.length_b   1.000
_cell.length_c   1.000
_cell.angle_alpha   90.00
_cell.angle_beta   90.00
_cell.angle_gamma   90.00
#
_symmetry.space_group_name_H-M   'P 1'
#
loop_
_entity.id
_entity.type
_entity.pdbx_description
1 polymer ?
#
loop_
_entity_poly.entity_id
_entity_poly.type
_entity_poly.pdbx_seq_one_letter_code
_entity_poly.pdbx_strand_id
1 'polypeptide(L)'
;MLYVDNYLEGFHIPYVHKGLNSVIDYSSYKTEVYHNSVLQIGYAVNGEECFRLPHGHADHGKNVAAYYWWIFPNLMLNFYPWGLSINVVLPDSVSATKVMYYGMVGDSTKSGQGAGGDLDTVEHEDQWI
;
A
#
# COMPACT_ATOMS: atom_id res chain seq x y z
N MET A 1 10.72 6.23 12.49
CA MET A 1 10.47 4.79 12.78
C MET A 1 8.98 4.48 12.83
N LEU A 2 8.17 5.17 13.62
CA LEU A 2 6.71 4.88 13.75
C LEU A 2 5.96 4.81 12.42
N TYR A 3 6.25 5.70 11.47
CA TYR A 3 5.62 5.67 10.16
C TYR A 3 5.93 4.38 9.38
N VAL A 4 7.18 3.92 9.43
CA VAL A 4 7.60 2.67 8.80
C VAL A 4 7.01 1.46 9.53
N ASP A 5 6.99 1.49 10.85
CA ASP A 5 6.40 0.42 11.66
C ASP A 5 4.90 0.27 11.37
N ASN A 6 4.18 1.39 11.26
CA ASN A 6 2.76 1.42 10.90
C ASN A 6 2.52 0.86 9.47
N TYR A 7 3.37 1.18 8.52
CA TYR A 7 3.30 0.65 7.16
C TYR A 7 3.53 -0.87 7.10
N LEU A 8 4.45 -1.39 7.93
CA LEU A 8 4.85 -2.80 7.90
C LEU A 8 3.93 -3.74 8.66
N GLU A 9 3.06 -3.21 9.51
CA GLU A 9 2.04 -4.00 10.18
C GLU A 9 0.65 -3.76 9.56
N GLY A 10 -0.19 -4.77 9.53
CA GLY A 10 -1.53 -4.67 8.96
C GLY A 10 -2.64 -4.62 10.00
N PHE A 11 -2.30 -4.66 11.29
CA PHE A 11 -3.28 -4.75 12.37
C PHE A 11 -4.20 -3.53 12.46
N HIS A 12 -3.74 -2.35 12.09
CA HIS A 12 -4.54 -1.12 12.14
C HIS A 12 -5.57 -1.03 11.01
N ILE A 13 -5.35 -1.72 9.87
CA ILE A 13 -6.20 -1.59 8.66
C ILE A 13 -7.69 -1.75 8.97
N PRO A 14 -8.16 -2.81 9.66
CA PRO A 14 -9.58 -2.97 9.95
C PRO A 14 -10.19 -1.89 10.83
N TYR A 15 -9.37 -1.19 11.60
CA TYR A 15 -9.81 -0.21 12.59
C TYR A 15 -9.70 1.23 12.12
N VAL A 16 -8.69 1.52 11.31
CA VAL A 16 -8.35 2.89 10.87
C VAL A 16 -8.78 3.14 9.43
N HIS A 17 -8.44 2.24 8.52
CA HIS A 17 -8.67 2.40 7.08
C HIS A 17 -9.96 1.70 6.62
N LYS A 18 -11.12 2.27 6.91
CA LYS A 18 -12.42 1.67 6.56
C LYS A 18 -12.57 1.44 5.05
N GLY A 19 -12.10 2.39 4.23
CA GLY A 19 -12.12 2.29 2.78
C GLY A 19 -11.25 1.13 2.28
N LEU A 20 -10.02 1.05 2.76
CA LEU A 20 -9.08 -0.02 2.42
C LEU A 20 -9.60 -1.40 2.87
N ASN A 21 -10.15 -1.48 4.08
CA ASN A 21 -10.72 -2.70 4.63
C ASN A 21 -11.97 -3.19 3.86
N SER A 22 -12.66 -2.30 3.15
CA SER A 22 -13.81 -2.69 2.30
C SER A 22 -13.39 -3.34 0.97
N VAL A 23 -12.16 -3.11 0.53
CA VAL A 23 -11.61 -3.59 -0.76
C VAL A 23 -10.68 -4.77 -0.60
N ILE A 24 -9.91 -4.80 0.48
CA ILE A 24 -8.91 -5.84 0.75
C ILE A 24 -9.46 -6.83 1.77
N ASP A 25 -9.41 -8.11 1.42
CA ASP A 25 -9.64 -9.19 2.36
C ASP A 25 -8.43 -9.35 3.29
N TYR A 26 -8.52 -8.76 4.47
CA TYR A 26 -7.45 -8.81 5.47
C TYR A 26 -7.12 -10.24 5.92
N SER A 27 -8.08 -11.16 5.90
CA SER A 27 -7.85 -12.57 6.29
C SER A 27 -6.90 -13.30 5.33
N SER A 28 -6.81 -12.84 4.08
CA SER A 28 -5.92 -13.37 3.04
C SER A 28 -4.64 -12.53 2.85
N TYR A 29 -4.46 -11.47 3.62
CA TYR A 29 -3.31 -10.58 3.52
C TYR A 29 -2.00 -11.32 3.76
N LYS A 30 -1.04 -11.20 2.84
CA LYS A 30 0.21 -11.95 2.88
C LYS A 30 1.41 -11.02 3.04
N THR A 31 2.37 -11.43 3.87
CA THR A 31 3.64 -10.71 4.02
C THR A 31 4.81 -11.63 3.69
N GLU A 32 5.71 -11.15 2.86
CA GLU A 32 6.95 -11.82 2.46
C GLU A 32 8.15 -10.95 2.85
N VAL A 33 9.11 -11.53 3.57
CA VAL A 33 10.28 -10.83 4.07
C VAL A 33 11.51 -11.24 3.26
N TYR A 34 12.22 -10.24 2.74
CA TYR A 34 13.47 -10.39 2.00
C TYR A 34 14.62 -9.70 2.75
N HIS A 35 15.86 -9.82 2.25
CA HIS A 35 17.04 -9.30 2.94
C HIS A 35 16.96 -7.79 3.23
N ASN A 36 16.54 -6.99 2.26
CA ASN A 36 16.47 -5.53 2.36
C ASN A 36 15.06 -4.98 2.02
N SER A 37 14.05 -5.82 2.03
CA SER A 37 12.70 -5.40 1.67
C SER A 37 11.63 -6.32 2.26
N VAL A 38 10.42 -5.78 2.33
CA VAL A 38 9.21 -6.53 2.72
C VAL A 38 8.15 -6.28 1.67
N LEU A 39 7.51 -7.34 1.22
CA LEU A 39 6.35 -7.28 0.34
C LEU A 39 5.10 -7.66 1.12
N GLN A 40 4.10 -6.79 1.07
CA GLN A 40 2.76 -7.09 1.56
C GLN A 40 1.82 -7.18 0.36
N ILE A 41 1.02 -8.23 0.30
CA ILE A 41 0.10 -8.50 -0.81
C ILE A 41 -1.33 -8.40 -0.30
N GLY A 42 -2.07 -7.45 -0.83
CA GLY A 42 -3.50 -7.27 -0.55
C GLY A 42 -4.33 -7.98 -1.61
N TYR A 43 -5.17 -8.93 -1.20
CA TYR A 43 -6.13 -9.59 -2.08
C TYR A 43 -7.48 -8.90 -1.99
N ALA A 44 -8.12 -8.68 -3.14
CA ALA A 44 -9.40 -8.00 -3.21
C ALA A 44 -10.55 -8.88 -2.73
N VAL A 45 -11.55 -8.24 -2.13
CA VAL A 45 -12.88 -8.83 -2.01
C VAL A 45 -13.54 -8.92 -3.39
N ASN A 46 -14.56 -9.76 -3.52
CA ASN A 46 -15.21 -10.01 -4.82
C ASN A 46 -15.76 -8.71 -5.46
N GLY A 47 -15.46 -8.53 -6.75
CA GLY A 47 -15.95 -7.41 -7.55
C GLY A 47 -15.01 -6.20 -7.62
N GLU A 48 -13.94 -6.19 -6.83
CA GLU A 48 -12.96 -5.10 -6.86
C GLU A 48 -11.92 -5.29 -7.97
N GLU A 49 -11.30 -4.19 -8.38
CA GLU A 49 -10.29 -4.18 -9.44
C GLU A 49 -9.01 -4.90 -9.00
N CYS A 50 -8.52 -5.80 -9.85
CA CYS A 50 -7.35 -6.62 -9.57
C CYS A 50 -6.33 -6.56 -10.72
N PHE A 51 -5.09 -6.92 -10.40
CA PHE A 51 -4.06 -7.10 -11.41
C PHE A 51 -4.40 -8.25 -12.38
N ARG A 52 -4.17 -8.01 -13.67
CA ARG A 52 -4.17 -9.05 -14.71
C ARG A 52 -2.75 -9.57 -14.89
N LEU A 53 -2.40 -10.58 -14.12
CA LEU A 53 -1.05 -11.12 -14.09
C LEU A 53 -0.83 -12.16 -15.18
N PRO A 54 0.34 -12.19 -15.84
CA PRO A 54 0.66 -13.16 -16.89
C PRO A 54 0.75 -14.58 -16.32
N HIS A 55 0.56 -15.59 -17.19
CA HIS A 55 0.56 -17.01 -16.80
C HIS A 55 1.80 -17.49 -16.06
N GLY A 56 2.96 -16.87 -16.28
CA GLY A 56 4.21 -17.22 -15.59
C GLY A 56 4.39 -16.56 -14.22
N HIS A 57 3.47 -15.69 -13.80
CA HIS A 57 3.59 -14.99 -12.52
C HIS A 57 3.13 -15.87 -11.36
N ALA A 58 3.83 -15.82 -10.22
CA ALA A 58 3.52 -16.63 -9.03
C ALA A 58 2.09 -16.42 -8.48
N ASP A 59 1.53 -15.23 -8.70
CA ASP A 59 0.18 -14.87 -8.27
C ASP A 59 -0.86 -14.91 -9.41
N HIS A 60 -0.51 -15.53 -10.54
CA HIS A 60 -1.48 -15.69 -11.64
C HIS A 60 -2.74 -16.40 -11.17
N GLY A 61 -3.90 -15.84 -11.53
CA GLY A 61 -5.21 -16.38 -11.13
C GLY A 61 -5.68 -15.99 -9.72
N LYS A 62 -4.85 -15.25 -8.97
CA LYS A 62 -5.25 -14.67 -7.68
C LYS A 62 -5.78 -13.25 -7.87
N ASN A 63 -6.72 -12.85 -7.00
CA ASN A 63 -7.32 -11.51 -7.03
C ASN A 63 -6.45 -10.51 -6.27
N VAL A 64 -5.26 -10.20 -6.79
CA VAL A 64 -4.36 -9.24 -6.16
C VAL A 64 -4.84 -7.81 -6.46
N ALA A 65 -5.18 -7.06 -5.42
CA ALA A 65 -5.58 -5.66 -5.49
C ALA A 65 -4.39 -4.70 -5.37
N ALA A 66 -3.40 -5.06 -4.56
CA ALA A 66 -2.24 -4.21 -4.33
C ALA A 66 -1.00 -5.01 -3.93
N TYR A 67 0.16 -4.47 -4.31
CA TYR A 67 1.47 -4.89 -3.80
C TYR A 67 2.09 -3.70 -3.07
N TYR A 68 2.38 -3.86 -1.77
CA TYR A 68 3.01 -2.85 -0.94
C TYR A 68 4.44 -3.28 -0.63
N TRP A 69 5.41 -2.62 -1.26
CA TRP A 69 6.83 -2.85 -1.01
C TRP A 69 7.39 -1.82 -0.05
N TRP A 70 8.01 -2.28 1.01
CA TRP A 70 8.97 -1.48 1.76
C TRP A 70 10.37 -1.89 1.38
N ILE A 71 11.20 -0.93 0.99
CA ILE A 71 12.61 -1.12 0.64
C ILE A 71 13.44 -0.33 1.65
N PHE A 72 14.30 -1.05 2.36
CA PHE A 72 15.17 -0.45 3.36
C PHE A 72 16.01 0.70 2.78
N PRO A 73 16.17 1.82 3.46
CA PRO A 73 15.66 2.09 4.82
C PRO A 73 14.30 2.81 4.84
N ASN A 74 13.82 3.40 3.74
CA ASN A 74 12.80 4.44 3.82
C ASN A 74 11.92 4.60 2.59
N LEU A 75 11.97 3.66 1.64
CA LEU A 75 11.21 3.73 0.39
C LEU A 75 10.01 2.79 0.46
N MET A 76 8.83 3.31 0.14
CA MET A 76 7.59 2.56 0.03
C MET A 76 7.05 2.69 -1.38
N LEU A 77 6.77 1.55 -2.04
CA LEU A 77 6.21 1.47 -3.37
C LEU A 77 4.87 0.74 -3.30
N ASN A 78 3.80 1.46 -3.60
CA ASN A 78 2.44 0.93 -3.54
C ASN A 78 1.92 0.75 -4.96
N PHE A 79 1.91 -0.47 -5.45
CA PHE A 79 1.43 -0.81 -6.79
C PHE A 79 -0.05 -1.17 -6.76
N TYR A 80 -0.80 -0.53 -7.65
CA TYR A 80 -2.21 -0.79 -7.93
C TYR A 80 -2.41 -1.13 -9.40
N PRO A 81 -3.51 -1.75 -9.82
CA PRO A 81 -3.78 -2.06 -11.22
C PRO A 81 -3.70 -0.84 -12.17
N TRP A 82 -3.97 0.36 -11.65
CA TRP A 82 -3.98 1.62 -12.42
C TRP A 82 -2.74 2.50 -12.21
N GLY A 83 -1.83 2.15 -11.31
CA GLY A 83 -0.70 3.04 -11.06
C GLY A 83 0.18 2.66 -9.89
N LEU A 84 1.03 3.59 -9.52
CA LEU A 84 2.02 3.46 -8.45
C LEU A 84 1.99 4.71 -7.58
N SER A 85 1.95 4.54 -6.27
CA SER A 85 2.30 5.60 -5.33
C SER A 85 3.63 5.30 -4.63
N ILE A 86 4.38 6.35 -4.33
CA ILE A 86 5.72 6.25 -3.74
C ILE A 86 5.77 7.15 -2.52
N ASN A 87 6.19 6.59 -1.39
CA ASN A 87 6.49 7.36 -0.19
C ASN A 87 7.97 7.25 0.13
N VAL A 88 8.63 8.37 0.36
CA VAL A 88 10.00 8.43 0.87
C VAL A 88 9.99 9.06 2.24
N VAL A 89 10.36 8.29 3.25
CA VAL A 89 10.35 8.72 4.65
C VAL A 89 11.71 9.27 5.01
N LEU A 90 11.78 10.55 5.34
CA LEU A 90 13.01 11.25 5.66
C LEU A 90 13.00 11.72 7.12
N PRO A 91 13.96 11.30 7.95
CA PRO A 91 14.11 11.87 9.28
C PRO A 91 14.56 13.34 9.15
N ASP A 92 13.80 14.25 9.72
CA ASP A 92 14.13 15.67 9.72
C ASP A 92 14.82 16.07 11.03
N SER A 93 14.31 15.56 12.17
CA SER A 93 14.89 15.74 13.49
C SER A 93 14.53 14.56 14.40
N VAL A 94 14.92 14.62 15.66
CA VAL A 94 14.55 13.61 16.67
C VAL A 94 13.04 13.50 16.84
N SER A 95 12.31 14.61 16.64
CA SER A 95 10.87 14.72 16.87
C SER A 95 10.06 14.97 15.59
N ALA A 96 10.71 15.03 14.42
CA ALA A 96 10.02 15.34 13.16
C ALA A 96 10.47 14.41 12.03
N THR A 97 9.49 13.98 11.24
CA THR A 97 9.68 13.17 10.05
C THR A 97 9.01 13.85 8.86
N LYS A 98 9.69 13.91 7.73
CA LYS A 98 9.16 14.37 6.46
C LYS A 98 8.85 13.17 5.59
N VAL A 99 7.66 13.11 5.03
CA VAL A 99 7.28 12.11 4.02
C VAL A 99 7.11 12.82 2.68
N MET A 100 7.87 12.37 1.67
CA MET A 100 7.71 12.81 0.29
C MET A 100 6.82 11.81 -0.43
N TYR A 101 5.80 12.31 -1.09
CA TYR A 101 4.81 11.50 -1.77
C TYR A 101 4.82 11.78 -3.27
N TYR A 102 4.77 10.72 -4.08
CA TYR A 102 4.66 10.77 -5.53
C TYR A 102 3.60 9.80 -6.03
N GLY A 103 2.75 10.25 -6.95
CA GLY A 103 1.77 9.40 -7.63
C GLY A 103 2.06 9.32 -9.12
N MET A 104 2.00 8.13 -9.68
CA MET A 104 2.13 7.85 -11.10
C MET A 104 0.92 7.03 -11.54
N VAL A 105 0.12 7.57 -12.46
CA VAL A 105 -1.08 6.90 -12.96
C VAL A 105 -1.06 6.89 -14.48
N GLY A 106 -1.47 5.76 -15.07
CA GLY A 106 -1.63 5.63 -16.53
C GLY A 106 -2.92 6.28 -17.05
N ASP A 107 -3.90 6.43 -16.16
CA ASP A 107 -5.21 7.05 -16.44
C ASP A 107 -5.43 8.23 -15.48
N SER A 108 -5.58 9.43 -16.02
CA SER A 108 -5.76 10.65 -15.24
C SER A 108 -7.03 10.66 -14.37
N THR A 109 -8.04 9.85 -14.72
CA THR A 109 -9.27 9.69 -13.90
C THR A 109 -9.02 8.97 -12.59
N LYS A 110 -7.89 8.28 -12.47
CA LYS A 110 -7.45 7.55 -11.27
C LYS A 110 -6.44 8.32 -10.43
N SER A 111 -6.15 9.57 -10.78
CA SER A 111 -5.22 10.41 -10.02
C SER A 111 -5.72 10.62 -8.59
N GLY A 112 -4.84 10.42 -7.60
CA GLY A 112 -5.16 10.53 -6.18
C GLY A 112 -5.87 9.32 -5.57
N GLN A 113 -6.13 8.27 -6.34
CA GLN A 113 -6.78 7.05 -5.83
C GLN A 113 -5.77 6.04 -5.29
N GLY A 114 -6.13 5.37 -4.20
CA GLY A 114 -5.47 4.17 -3.67
C GLY A 114 -6.45 3.00 -3.61
N ALA A 115 -6.05 1.88 -3.03
CA ALA A 115 -6.96 0.77 -2.78
C ALA A 115 -8.01 1.18 -1.75
N GLY A 116 -9.28 1.28 -2.18
CA GLY A 116 -10.43 1.54 -1.29
C GLY A 116 -10.61 2.98 -0.85
N GLY A 117 -9.92 3.96 -1.43
CA GLY A 117 -10.12 5.33 -1.06
C GLY A 117 -9.21 6.35 -1.73
N ASP A 118 -9.42 7.59 -1.37
CA ASP A 118 -8.57 8.71 -1.70
C ASP A 118 -7.26 8.62 -0.90
N LEU A 119 -6.12 8.74 -1.58
CA LEU A 119 -4.79 8.67 -0.95
C LEU A 119 -4.57 9.77 0.09
N ASP A 120 -5.10 10.97 -0.13
CA ASP A 120 -5.00 12.06 0.85
C ASP A 120 -5.74 11.70 2.15
N THR A 121 -6.87 11.00 2.05
CA THR A 121 -7.61 10.51 3.21
C THR A 121 -6.81 9.45 3.97
N VAL A 122 -6.21 8.49 3.28
CA VAL A 122 -5.39 7.43 3.89
C VAL A 122 -4.17 8.03 4.60
N GLU A 123 -3.46 8.96 3.96
CA GLU A 123 -2.32 9.66 4.57
C GLU A 123 -2.73 10.46 5.82
N HIS A 124 -3.90 11.09 5.80
CA HIS A 124 -4.44 11.78 6.97
C HIS A 124 -4.78 10.82 8.12
N GLU A 125 -5.37 9.67 7.80
CA GLU A 125 -5.68 8.63 8.79
C GLU A 125 -4.41 8.13 9.49
N ASP A 126 -3.33 7.89 8.73
CA ASP A 126 -2.03 7.44 9.27
C ASP A 126 -1.36 8.47 10.19
N GLN A 127 -1.62 9.76 10.01
CA GLN A 127 -1.07 10.81 10.87
C GLN A 127 -1.65 10.82 12.29
N TRP A 128 -2.81 10.21 12.51
CA TRP A 128 -3.51 10.18 13.80
C TRP A 128 -3.19 8.95 14.66
N ILE A 129 -2.41 8.03 14.11
CA ILE A 129 -1.90 6.86 14.83
C ILE A 129 -0.61 7.24 15.55
#